data_b5dba0157de122963dd6266977ec796e
#
_entry.id   b5dba0157de122963dd6266977ec796e
#
_cell.length_a   1.000
_cell.length_b   1.000
_cell.length_c   1.000
_cell.angle_alpha   90.00
_cell.angle_beta   90.00
_cell.angle_gamma   90.00
#
_symmetry.space_group_name_H-M   'P 1'
#
loop_
_entity.id
_entity.type
_entity.pdbx_description
1 polymer ?
#
loop_
_entity_poly.entity_id
_entity_poly.type
_entity_poly.pdbx_seq_one_letter_code
_entity_poly.pdbx_strand_id
1 'polypeptide(L)'
;VDNPLLAFGLIKRLRSDWLNVVYSEAASENTRELQAGFEALRQELPGLEDLEGAARALMRLQDVYALSVKGLAKGVFEPAGARSPLYRPGQPVTLSADDCFHVGKVAYDVGDYYHSIAWLEEAVDLFRLSYGSWNTEDLASLEDALDHLAFSYFMAGNVSHALSLSREFLRYDPSNLRVAKNVAQYEKLLEEQGTAELGPPRRPDGTRLQTRDAYEELCQRPGTQHPTPSLRCSYETNGSPYLLLQPAKRETVRLRPYVALYHDFVSDAEAETVKALAGPWLQRSVVASGEKQQKAEYRISKSAWLKDTADPAVAALERRIAAVTGLDVRAPYAEYLQVVNYGLGGHYEPHFDHATSGKSPLYRMKSGNRIATVMIYLSSVEAGGSTAFIYANFSVPVVKVRGDPRQAPWPTSGSTSTGRSFGSHVAPGPRTEAAPGSNSAARLQIQGK
;
A
#
# COMPACT_ATOMS: atom_id res chain seq x y z
N VAL A 1 -13.97 0.51 -0.58
CA VAL A 1 -13.49 0.00 -1.88
C VAL A 1 -12.26 -0.84 -1.60
N ASP A 2 -12.39 -2.16 -1.75
CA ASP A 2 -11.35 -3.12 -1.31
C ASP A 2 -10.45 -3.60 -2.48
N ASN A 3 -10.75 -3.14 -3.69
CA ASN A 3 -9.99 -3.44 -4.89
C ASN A 3 -9.19 -2.20 -5.34
N PRO A 4 -7.85 -2.26 -5.45
CA PRO A 4 -7.02 -1.13 -5.85
C PRO A 4 -7.32 -0.62 -7.27
N LEU A 5 -7.76 -1.48 -8.19
CA LEU A 5 -8.16 -1.08 -9.53
C LEU A 5 -9.47 -0.29 -9.52
N LEU A 6 -10.43 -0.71 -8.69
CA LEU A 6 -11.67 0.06 -8.46
C LEU A 6 -11.37 1.41 -7.82
N ALA A 7 -10.47 1.46 -6.85
CA ALA A 7 -10.04 2.71 -6.22
C ALA A 7 -9.40 3.66 -7.23
N PHE A 8 -8.49 3.14 -8.07
CA PHE A 8 -7.88 3.93 -9.15
C PHE A 8 -8.94 4.46 -10.13
N GLY A 9 -9.82 3.58 -10.63
CA GLY A 9 -10.87 3.97 -11.56
C GLY A 9 -11.86 4.98 -10.95
N LEU A 10 -12.23 4.82 -9.66
CA LEU A 10 -13.09 5.78 -8.97
C LEU A 10 -12.41 7.14 -8.82
N ILE A 11 -11.15 7.17 -8.39
CA ILE A 11 -10.37 8.41 -8.24
C ILE A 11 -10.21 9.11 -9.59
N LYS A 12 -9.88 8.35 -10.65
CA LYS A 12 -9.76 8.90 -12.01
C LYS A 12 -11.09 9.52 -12.47
N ARG A 13 -12.21 8.80 -12.35
CA ARG A 13 -13.53 9.32 -12.70
C ARG A 13 -13.90 10.58 -11.92
N LEU A 14 -13.74 10.55 -10.61
CA LEU A 14 -14.05 11.73 -9.79
C LEU A 14 -13.14 12.92 -10.12
N ARG A 15 -11.91 12.67 -10.56
CA ARG A 15 -10.95 13.75 -10.87
C ARG A 15 -11.11 14.33 -12.27
N SER A 16 -11.36 13.51 -13.29
CA SER A 16 -11.40 13.92 -14.69
C SER A 16 -12.81 13.94 -15.27
N ASP A 17 -13.53 12.83 -15.21
CA ASP A 17 -14.77 12.66 -15.95
C ASP A 17 -15.88 13.55 -15.39
N TRP A 18 -15.99 13.59 -14.05
CA TRP A 18 -16.96 14.49 -13.40
C TRP A 18 -16.69 15.97 -13.68
N LEU A 19 -15.41 16.38 -13.74
CA LEU A 19 -15.08 17.74 -14.11
C LEU A 19 -15.53 18.07 -15.54
N ASN A 20 -15.27 17.14 -16.47
CA ASN A 20 -15.68 17.32 -17.86
C ASN A 20 -17.19 17.38 -18.02
N VAL A 21 -17.94 16.56 -17.27
CA VAL A 21 -19.40 16.57 -17.27
C VAL A 21 -19.94 17.86 -16.66
N VAL A 22 -19.45 18.26 -15.49
CA VAL A 22 -19.96 19.41 -14.73
C VAL A 22 -19.64 20.74 -15.42
N TYR A 23 -18.47 20.84 -16.06
CA TYR A 23 -18.03 22.09 -16.73
C TYR A 23 -18.19 22.09 -18.25
N SER A 24 -18.89 21.11 -18.83
CA SER A 24 -19.22 21.13 -20.26
C SER A 24 -20.21 22.25 -20.60
N GLU A 25 -20.08 22.83 -21.79
CA GLU A 25 -21.00 23.88 -22.24
C GLU A 25 -22.47 23.43 -22.24
N ALA A 26 -22.74 22.17 -22.63
CA ALA A 26 -24.08 21.59 -22.63
C ALA A 26 -24.68 21.37 -21.23
N ALA A 27 -23.82 21.23 -20.22
CA ALA A 27 -24.26 21.02 -18.85
C ALA A 27 -24.47 22.33 -18.08
N SER A 28 -23.88 23.43 -18.55
CA SER A 28 -23.81 24.70 -17.80
C SER A 28 -25.18 25.37 -17.57
N GLU A 29 -26.13 25.19 -18.45
CA GLU A 29 -27.46 25.82 -18.32
C GLU A 29 -28.40 25.08 -17.34
N ASN A 30 -28.27 23.75 -17.23
CA ASN A 30 -29.17 22.92 -16.41
C ASN A 30 -28.56 22.46 -15.08
N THR A 31 -27.33 22.83 -14.78
CA THR A 31 -26.56 22.21 -13.67
C THR A 31 -26.04 23.16 -12.62
N ARG A 32 -26.56 24.38 -12.54
CA ARG A 32 -26.10 25.40 -11.56
C ARG A 32 -26.16 24.88 -10.11
N GLU A 33 -27.20 24.14 -9.75
CA GLU A 33 -27.32 23.55 -8.43
C GLU A 33 -26.35 22.37 -8.26
N LEU A 34 -26.14 21.57 -9.30
CA LEU A 34 -25.16 20.48 -9.30
C LEU A 34 -23.75 21.02 -9.20
N GLN A 35 -23.42 22.09 -9.92
CA GLN A 35 -22.14 22.78 -9.80
C GLN A 35 -21.91 23.34 -8.42
N ALA A 36 -22.91 23.98 -7.82
CA ALA A 36 -22.79 24.52 -6.46
C ALA A 36 -22.57 23.38 -5.44
N GLY A 37 -23.27 22.26 -5.58
CA GLY A 37 -23.08 21.08 -4.76
C GLY A 37 -21.70 20.45 -4.95
N PHE A 38 -21.22 20.35 -6.20
CA PHE A 38 -19.89 19.83 -6.50
C PHE A 38 -18.79 20.74 -5.93
N GLU A 39 -18.91 22.08 -6.11
CA GLU A 39 -17.95 23.03 -5.55
C GLU A 39 -17.92 22.99 -4.01
N ALA A 40 -19.08 22.82 -3.37
CA ALA A 40 -19.13 22.66 -1.91
C ALA A 40 -18.36 21.41 -1.41
N LEU A 41 -18.38 20.34 -2.20
CA LEU A 41 -17.68 19.07 -1.89
C LEU A 41 -16.28 18.98 -2.48
N ARG A 42 -15.87 19.94 -3.29
CA ARG A 42 -14.61 19.90 -4.06
C ARG A 42 -13.38 19.62 -3.21
N GLN A 43 -13.33 20.11 -1.98
CA GLN A 43 -12.21 19.88 -1.07
C GLN A 43 -12.21 18.47 -0.45
N GLU A 44 -13.35 17.79 -0.48
CA GLU A 44 -13.49 16.42 0.01
C GLU A 44 -13.25 15.38 -1.10
N LEU A 45 -13.30 15.80 -2.37
CA LEU A 45 -13.07 14.95 -3.52
C LEU A 45 -11.57 14.69 -3.75
N PRO A 46 -11.21 13.51 -4.28
CA PRO A 46 -9.83 13.21 -4.66
C PRO A 46 -9.26 14.23 -5.64
N GLY A 47 -8.06 14.73 -5.35
CA GLY A 47 -7.33 15.63 -6.22
C GLY A 47 -6.37 14.91 -7.17
N LEU A 48 -5.57 15.68 -7.90
CA LEU A 48 -4.55 15.14 -8.79
C LEU A 48 -3.49 14.34 -8.01
N GLU A 49 -3.09 14.82 -6.83
CA GLU A 49 -2.14 14.10 -5.96
C GLU A 49 -2.67 12.72 -5.53
N ASP A 50 -3.98 12.57 -5.36
CA ASP A 50 -4.59 11.28 -5.00
C ASP A 50 -4.59 10.33 -6.20
N LEU A 51 -4.84 10.82 -7.41
CA LEU A 51 -4.77 10.03 -8.65
C LEU A 51 -3.35 9.56 -8.94
N GLU A 52 -2.35 10.46 -8.88
CA GLU A 52 -0.94 10.09 -9.00
C GLU A 52 -0.52 9.12 -7.90
N GLY A 53 -0.99 9.35 -6.68
CA GLY A 53 -0.76 8.47 -5.53
C GLY A 53 -1.31 7.06 -5.75
N ALA A 54 -2.49 6.94 -6.39
CA ALA A 54 -3.10 5.67 -6.75
C ALA A 54 -2.30 4.94 -7.85
N ALA A 55 -1.84 5.65 -8.88
CA ALA A 55 -0.95 5.09 -9.91
C ALA A 55 0.35 4.55 -9.30
N ARG A 56 1.00 5.34 -8.44
CA ARG A 56 2.20 4.88 -7.71
C ARG A 56 1.92 3.70 -6.78
N ALA A 57 0.70 3.59 -6.23
CA ALA A 57 0.30 2.44 -5.45
C ALA A 57 0.24 1.16 -6.28
N LEU A 58 -0.26 1.22 -7.51
CA LEU A 58 -0.26 0.08 -8.45
C LEU A 58 1.18 -0.35 -8.78
N MET A 59 2.09 0.58 -9.06
CA MET A 59 3.51 0.28 -9.29
C MET A 59 4.16 -0.39 -8.07
N ARG A 60 3.89 0.10 -6.86
CA ARG A 60 4.39 -0.55 -5.63
C ARG A 60 3.84 -1.96 -5.43
N LEU A 61 2.54 -2.18 -5.70
CA LEU A 61 1.95 -3.52 -5.66
C LEU A 61 2.58 -4.44 -6.69
N GLN A 62 2.79 -3.94 -7.91
CA GLN A 62 3.53 -4.65 -8.96
C GLN A 62 4.89 -5.11 -8.47
N ASP A 63 5.65 -4.22 -7.87
CA ASP A 63 7.00 -4.51 -7.37
C ASP A 63 7.00 -5.49 -6.20
N VAL A 64 6.28 -5.15 -5.11
CA VAL A 64 6.34 -5.91 -3.85
C VAL A 64 5.86 -7.35 -4.04
N TYR A 65 4.84 -7.55 -4.88
CA TYR A 65 4.25 -8.87 -5.12
C TYR A 65 4.68 -9.48 -6.46
N ALA A 66 5.62 -8.86 -7.17
CA ALA A 66 6.08 -9.26 -8.51
C ALA A 66 4.93 -9.46 -9.51
N LEU A 67 3.91 -8.59 -9.46
CA LEU A 67 2.69 -8.76 -10.26
C LEU A 67 2.93 -8.45 -11.74
N SER A 68 2.26 -9.21 -12.61
CA SER A 68 2.22 -8.97 -14.04
C SER A 68 1.34 -7.75 -14.34
N VAL A 69 1.86 -6.76 -15.10
CA VAL A 69 1.06 -5.60 -15.55
C VAL A 69 -0.12 -6.05 -16.39
N LYS A 70 0.09 -7.02 -17.28
CA LYS A 70 -0.97 -7.62 -18.10
C LYS A 70 -2.06 -8.31 -17.25
N GLY A 71 -1.67 -8.93 -16.13
CA GLY A 71 -2.59 -9.48 -15.16
C GLY A 71 -3.39 -8.36 -14.47
N LEU A 72 -2.70 -7.31 -14.01
CA LEU A 72 -3.34 -6.16 -13.36
C LEU A 72 -4.34 -5.47 -14.29
N ALA A 73 -3.98 -5.26 -15.56
CA ALA A 73 -4.88 -4.67 -16.55
C ALA A 73 -6.17 -5.51 -16.74
N LYS A 74 -6.09 -6.82 -16.57
CA LYS A 74 -7.24 -7.75 -16.62
C LYS A 74 -7.95 -7.95 -15.28
N GLY A 75 -7.55 -7.22 -14.24
CA GLY A 75 -8.12 -7.38 -12.91
C GLY A 75 -7.69 -8.65 -12.17
N VAL A 76 -6.57 -9.25 -12.56
CA VAL A 76 -6.03 -10.47 -11.96
C VAL A 76 -4.69 -10.17 -11.30
N PHE A 77 -4.59 -10.45 -10.00
CA PHE A 77 -3.35 -10.23 -9.23
C PHE A 77 -2.52 -11.51 -9.26
N GLU A 78 -1.73 -11.66 -10.33
CA GLU A 78 -0.86 -12.83 -10.53
C GLU A 78 0.61 -12.40 -10.60
N PRO A 79 1.51 -13.10 -9.89
CA PRO A 79 2.92 -12.86 -10.03
C PRO A 79 3.40 -13.23 -11.46
N ALA A 80 4.35 -12.46 -11.97
CA ALA A 80 4.91 -12.71 -13.29
C ALA A 80 5.51 -14.13 -13.38
N GLY A 81 5.03 -14.93 -14.33
CA GLY A 81 5.47 -16.32 -14.52
C GLY A 81 4.85 -17.35 -13.55
N ALA A 82 3.98 -16.96 -12.63
CA ALA A 82 3.30 -17.90 -11.75
C ALA A 82 2.16 -18.64 -12.46
N ARG A 83 1.85 -19.86 -11.98
CA ARG A 83 0.75 -20.68 -12.52
C ARG A 83 -0.61 -20.40 -11.86
N SER A 84 -0.61 -19.65 -10.78
CA SER A 84 -1.83 -19.32 -10.02
C SER A 84 -1.78 -17.89 -9.52
N PRO A 85 -2.92 -17.18 -9.54
CA PRO A 85 -3.00 -15.82 -9.01
C PRO A 85 -2.79 -15.81 -7.49
N LEU A 86 -2.16 -14.75 -7.01
CA LEU A 86 -2.01 -14.46 -5.58
C LEU A 86 -3.38 -14.13 -4.97
N TYR A 87 -4.20 -13.42 -5.74
CA TYR A 87 -5.53 -12.98 -5.34
C TYR A 87 -6.44 -12.84 -6.56
N ARG A 88 -7.70 -13.24 -6.39
CA ARG A 88 -8.79 -13.00 -7.36
C ARG A 88 -9.90 -12.23 -6.67
N PRO A 89 -10.16 -10.97 -7.08
CA PRO A 89 -11.31 -10.24 -6.56
C PRO A 89 -12.61 -10.92 -6.94
N GLY A 90 -13.63 -10.81 -6.08
CA GLY A 90 -14.96 -11.36 -6.35
C GLY A 90 -15.62 -10.75 -7.59
N GLN A 91 -15.28 -9.50 -7.90
CA GLN A 91 -15.67 -8.83 -9.17
C GLN A 91 -14.38 -8.34 -9.84
N PRO A 92 -13.96 -8.93 -10.96
CA PRO A 92 -12.82 -8.45 -11.71
C PRO A 92 -13.12 -7.08 -12.32
N VAL A 93 -12.21 -6.13 -12.14
CA VAL A 93 -12.23 -4.83 -12.78
C VAL A 93 -11.03 -4.75 -13.70
N THR A 94 -11.28 -4.47 -14.98
CA THR A 94 -10.24 -4.29 -15.97
C THR A 94 -9.87 -2.83 -16.09
N LEU A 95 -8.61 -2.55 -16.40
CA LEU A 95 -8.14 -1.23 -16.76
C LEU A 95 -8.30 -1.03 -18.28
N SER A 96 -8.62 0.20 -18.68
CA SER A 96 -8.62 0.61 -20.08
C SER A 96 -7.21 0.90 -20.58
N ALA A 97 -7.06 1.11 -21.90
CA ALA A 97 -5.80 1.58 -22.48
C ALA A 97 -5.36 2.92 -21.87
N ASP A 98 -6.30 3.84 -21.71
CA ASP A 98 -6.10 5.15 -21.09
C ASP A 98 -5.70 5.05 -19.60
N ASP A 99 -6.28 4.10 -18.86
CA ASP A 99 -5.86 3.85 -17.46
C ASP A 99 -4.41 3.37 -17.39
N CYS A 100 -4.02 2.41 -18.25
CA CYS A 100 -2.65 1.92 -18.34
C CYS A 100 -1.69 3.02 -18.78
N PHE A 101 -2.09 3.84 -19.78
CA PHE A 101 -1.32 5.01 -20.19
C PHE A 101 -1.10 5.99 -19.04
N HIS A 102 -2.15 6.30 -18.27
CA HIS A 102 -2.04 7.21 -17.14
C HIS A 102 -1.02 6.72 -16.10
N VAL A 103 -1.05 5.42 -15.75
CA VAL A 103 -0.06 4.85 -14.81
C VAL A 103 1.36 4.94 -15.39
N GLY A 104 1.53 4.57 -16.66
CA GLY A 104 2.81 4.64 -17.36
C GLY A 104 3.34 6.08 -17.49
N LYS A 105 2.45 7.04 -17.71
CA LYS A 105 2.80 8.46 -17.78
C LYS A 105 3.24 9.02 -16.42
N VAL A 106 2.59 8.64 -15.32
CA VAL A 106 3.03 9.03 -13.97
C VAL A 106 4.44 8.52 -13.68
N ALA A 107 4.78 7.31 -14.12
CA ALA A 107 6.14 6.79 -14.03
C ALA A 107 7.12 7.58 -14.92
N TYR A 108 6.72 7.86 -16.15
CA TYR A 108 7.49 8.67 -17.10
C TYR A 108 7.83 10.04 -16.54
N ASP A 109 6.86 10.74 -15.98
CA ASP A 109 7.01 12.12 -15.47
C ASP A 109 8.02 12.21 -14.30
N VAL A 110 8.23 11.13 -13.55
CA VAL A 110 9.25 11.05 -12.48
C VAL A 110 10.56 10.39 -12.93
N GLY A 111 10.68 10.01 -14.20
CA GLY A 111 11.88 9.36 -14.77
C GLY A 111 12.02 7.88 -14.40
N ASP A 112 10.96 7.24 -13.94
CA ASP A 112 10.92 5.80 -13.69
C ASP A 112 10.58 5.04 -14.98
N TYR A 113 11.57 4.91 -15.84
CA TYR A 113 11.40 4.29 -17.16
C TYR A 113 11.15 2.79 -17.10
N TYR A 114 11.48 2.13 -16.00
CA TYR A 114 11.16 0.72 -15.80
C TYR A 114 9.64 0.49 -15.73
N HIS A 115 8.96 1.19 -14.84
CA HIS A 115 7.50 1.09 -14.75
C HIS A 115 6.82 1.74 -15.94
N SER A 116 7.36 2.86 -16.44
CA SER A 116 6.82 3.54 -17.62
C SER A 116 6.74 2.59 -18.81
N ILE A 117 7.83 1.88 -19.13
CA ILE A 117 7.83 0.91 -20.22
C ILE A 117 6.78 -0.17 -20.01
N ALA A 118 6.76 -0.80 -18.83
CA ALA A 118 5.86 -1.92 -18.56
C ALA A 118 4.37 -1.56 -18.70
N TRP A 119 3.98 -0.37 -18.24
CA TRP A 119 2.58 0.10 -18.30
C TRP A 119 2.22 0.67 -19.68
N LEU A 120 3.16 1.36 -20.35
CA LEU A 120 2.93 1.89 -21.70
C LEU A 120 2.91 0.78 -22.77
N GLU A 121 3.65 -0.31 -22.59
CA GLU A 121 3.51 -1.48 -23.48
C GLU A 121 2.09 -2.05 -23.43
N GLU A 122 1.53 -2.24 -22.23
CA GLU A 122 0.16 -2.72 -22.11
C GLU A 122 -0.84 -1.70 -22.65
N ALA A 123 -0.62 -0.40 -22.43
CA ALA A 123 -1.46 0.66 -23.01
C ALA A 123 -1.45 0.61 -24.53
N VAL A 124 -0.26 0.52 -25.17
CA VAL A 124 -0.12 0.40 -26.63
C VAL A 124 -0.82 -0.85 -27.15
N ASP A 125 -0.66 -1.99 -26.48
CA ASP A 125 -1.33 -3.23 -26.88
C ASP A 125 -2.87 -3.09 -26.81
N LEU A 126 -3.39 -2.48 -25.76
CA LEU A 126 -4.83 -2.24 -25.60
C LEU A 126 -5.36 -1.21 -26.60
N PHE A 127 -4.63 -0.10 -26.86
CA PHE A 127 -5.00 0.86 -27.89
C PHE A 127 -4.99 0.25 -29.30
N ARG A 128 -4.04 -0.61 -29.62
CA ARG A 128 -4.02 -1.33 -30.91
C ARG A 128 -5.22 -2.24 -31.06
N LEU A 129 -5.65 -2.93 -29.99
CA LEU A 129 -6.85 -3.79 -30.01
C LEU A 129 -8.14 -2.99 -30.21
N SER A 130 -8.22 -1.78 -29.67
CA SER A 130 -9.37 -0.89 -29.78
C SER A 130 -9.26 0.13 -30.93
N TYR A 131 -8.19 0.07 -31.73
CA TYR A 131 -7.90 1.06 -32.77
C TYR A 131 -9.05 1.14 -33.79
N GLY A 132 -9.52 2.36 -34.01
CA GLY A 132 -10.72 2.59 -34.84
C GLY A 132 -12.05 2.53 -34.10
N SER A 133 -12.06 2.11 -32.83
CA SER A 133 -13.23 2.25 -31.95
C SER A 133 -13.16 3.64 -31.29
N TRP A 134 -14.24 4.38 -31.46
CA TRP A 134 -14.31 5.70 -30.80
C TRP A 134 -14.68 5.52 -29.33
N ASN A 135 -13.76 5.81 -28.42
CA ASN A 135 -14.03 5.92 -27.01
C ASN A 135 -13.92 7.40 -26.58
N THR A 136 -15.05 8.02 -26.28
CA THR A 136 -15.11 9.43 -25.87
C THR A 136 -14.58 9.68 -24.45
N GLU A 137 -14.31 8.62 -23.69
CA GLU A 137 -13.80 8.72 -22.33
C GLU A 137 -12.27 8.71 -22.27
N ASP A 138 -11.60 8.27 -23.35
CA ASP A 138 -10.13 8.24 -23.39
C ASP A 138 -9.58 9.66 -23.57
N LEU A 139 -8.62 10.01 -22.71
CA LEU A 139 -7.90 11.29 -22.75
C LEU A 139 -6.59 11.19 -23.54
N ALA A 140 -6.10 9.97 -23.75
CA ALA A 140 -4.88 9.67 -24.48
C ALA A 140 -5.17 8.84 -25.73
N SER A 141 -4.23 8.85 -26.65
CA SER A 141 -4.30 8.12 -27.92
C SER A 141 -3.19 7.08 -28.01
N LEU A 142 -3.28 6.20 -29.04
CA LEU A 142 -2.21 5.29 -29.40
C LEU A 142 -0.90 6.04 -29.69
N GLU A 143 -1.00 7.19 -30.37
CA GLU A 143 0.12 8.04 -30.71
C GLU A 143 0.78 8.60 -29.45
N ASP A 144 0.01 9.04 -28.47
CA ASP A 144 0.56 9.50 -27.18
C ASP A 144 1.30 8.39 -26.46
N ALA A 145 0.73 7.19 -26.46
CA ALA A 145 1.34 6.02 -25.83
C ALA A 145 2.64 5.60 -26.53
N LEU A 146 2.66 5.58 -27.88
CA LEU A 146 3.83 5.26 -28.68
C LEU A 146 4.98 6.26 -28.45
N ASP A 147 4.65 7.55 -28.36
CA ASP A 147 5.65 8.60 -28.15
C ASP A 147 6.34 8.48 -26.78
N HIS A 148 5.54 8.36 -25.71
CA HIS A 148 6.07 8.18 -24.37
C HIS A 148 6.85 6.87 -24.21
N LEU A 149 6.37 5.79 -24.82
CA LEU A 149 7.03 4.49 -24.79
C LEU A 149 8.37 4.52 -25.54
N ALA A 150 8.39 5.14 -26.73
CA ALA A 150 9.62 5.28 -27.51
C ALA A 150 10.70 6.05 -26.74
N PHE A 151 10.32 7.17 -26.10
CA PHE A 151 11.26 7.94 -25.30
C PHE A 151 11.71 7.17 -24.05
N SER A 152 10.81 6.43 -23.39
CA SER A 152 11.16 5.59 -22.24
C SER A 152 12.17 4.50 -22.59
N TYR A 153 12.02 3.86 -23.75
CA TYR A 153 13.00 2.91 -24.26
C TYR A 153 14.34 3.55 -24.62
N PHE A 154 14.31 4.74 -25.21
CA PHE A 154 15.52 5.52 -25.47
C PHE A 154 16.29 5.82 -24.18
N MET A 155 15.59 6.28 -23.14
CA MET A 155 16.19 6.58 -21.83
C MET A 155 16.69 5.32 -21.10
N ALA A 156 16.05 4.18 -21.35
CA ALA A 156 16.52 2.87 -20.87
C ALA A 156 17.69 2.32 -21.69
N GLY A 157 18.09 2.99 -22.77
CA GLY A 157 19.21 2.63 -23.63
C GLY A 157 18.86 1.74 -24.84
N ASN A 158 17.61 1.31 -25.00
CA ASN A 158 17.18 0.49 -26.13
C ASN A 158 16.78 1.37 -27.32
N VAL A 159 17.78 1.95 -27.97
CA VAL A 159 17.60 2.89 -29.12
C VAL A 159 16.94 2.22 -30.32
N SER A 160 17.21 0.94 -30.57
CA SER A 160 16.63 0.21 -31.72
C SER A 160 15.11 0.06 -31.55
N HIS A 161 14.64 -0.26 -30.36
CA HIS A 161 13.20 -0.37 -30.09
C HIS A 161 12.52 1.01 -30.09
N ALA A 162 13.17 2.03 -29.51
CA ALA A 162 12.71 3.42 -29.56
C ALA A 162 12.52 3.90 -31.01
N LEU A 163 13.48 3.59 -31.91
CA LEU A 163 13.38 3.89 -33.34
C LEU A 163 12.18 3.19 -34.00
N SER A 164 11.97 1.90 -33.69
CA SER A 164 10.85 1.14 -34.26
C SER A 164 9.49 1.77 -33.86
N LEU A 165 9.30 2.12 -32.59
CA LEU A 165 8.09 2.76 -32.09
C LEU A 165 7.88 4.16 -32.66
N SER A 166 8.95 4.96 -32.79
CA SER A 166 8.87 6.30 -33.39
C SER A 166 8.52 6.25 -34.88
N ARG A 167 9.03 5.23 -35.62
CA ARG A 167 8.62 4.99 -36.99
C ARG A 167 7.18 4.51 -37.11
N GLU A 168 6.71 3.72 -36.15
CA GLU A 168 5.29 3.35 -36.04
C GLU A 168 4.42 4.58 -35.81
N PHE A 169 4.77 5.44 -34.87
CA PHE A 169 4.08 6.71 -34.64
C PHE A 169 3.91 7.53 -35.92
N LEU A 170 4.98 7.68 -36.70
CA LEU A 170 4.94 8.45 -37.98
C LEU A 170 4.06 7.81 -39.08
N ARG A 171 3.58 6.60 -38.92
CA ARG A 171 2.55 6.01 -39.82
C ARG A 171 1.16 6.58 -39.54
N TYR A 172 0.92 7.01 -38.28
CA TYR A 172 -0.35 7.59 -37.84
C TYR A 172 -0.32 9.13 -38.00
N ASP A 173 0.81 9.78 -37.64
CA ASP A 173 1.02 11.23 -37.83
C ASP A 173 2.34 11.50 -38.58
N PRO A 174 2.32 11.41 -39.93
CA PRO A 174 3.50 11.68 -40.76
C PRO A 174 4.01 13.11 -40.69
N SER A 175 3.17 14.05 -40.23
CA SER A 175 3.49 15.47 -40.17
C SER A 175 4.24 15.88 -38.92
N ASN A 176 4.44 15.01 -37.97
CA ASN A 176 5.04 15.29 -36.68
C ASN A 176 6.56 15.51 -36.76
N LEU A 177 6.95 16.76 -36.89
CA LEU A 177 8.36 17.17 -37.05
C LEU A 177 9.22 16.83 -35.82
N ARG A 178 8.63 16.76 -34.61
CA ARG A 178 9.35 16.42 -33.39
C ARG A 178 9.76 14.94 -33.42
N VAL A 179 8.82 14.05 -33.70
CA VAL A 179 9.10 12.60 -33.79
C VAL A 179 10.00 12.29 -34.97
N ALA A 180 9.84 12.98 -36.09
CA ALA A 180 10.76 12.84 -37.23
C ALA A 180 12.23 13.18 -36.88
N LYS A 181 12.44 14.23 -36.07
CA LYS A 181 13.78 14.55 -35.55
C LYS A 181 14.30 13.47 -34.60
N ASN A 182 13.46 12.91 -33.73
CA ASN A 182 13.84 11.79 -32.86
C ASN A 182 14.28 10.57 -33.68
N VAL A 183 13.54 10.22 -34.75
CA VAL A 183 13.90 9.12 -35.66
C VAL A 183 15.29 9.36 -36.24
N ALA A 184 15.55 10.54 -36.82
CA ALA A 184 16.86 10.87 -37.42
C ALA A 184 18.00 10.80 -36.36
N GLN A 185 17.73 11.22 -35.12
CA GLN A 185 18.68 11.12 -34.02
C GLN A 185 18.96 9.67 -33.65
N TYR A 186 17.93 8.82 -33.54
CA TYR A 186 18.07 7.42 -33.18
C TYR A 186 18.79 6.63 -34.26
N GLU A 187 18.52 6.92 -35.56
CA GLU A 187 19.24 6.32 -36.69
C GLU A 187 20.73 6.65 -36.60
N LYS A 188 21.08 7.91 -36.41
CA LYS A 188 22.47 8.34 -36.26
C LYS A 188 23.18 7.66 -35.09
N LEU A 189 22.51 7.56 -33.90
CA LEU A 189 23.09 6.87 -32.77
C LEU A 189 23.36 5.37 -33.03
N LEU A 190 22.45 4.70 -33.74
CA LEU A 190 22.64 3.30 -34.11
C LEU A 190 23.76 3.11 -35.14
N GLU A 191 23.96 4.05 -36.06
CA GLU A 191 25.08 4.04 -37.00
C GLU A 191 26.43 4.22 -36.29
N GLU A 192 26.48 5.11 -35.26
CA GLU A 192 27.71 5.40 -34.52
C GLU A 192 28.06 4.34 -33.48
N GLN A 193 27.08 3.73 -32.81
CA GLN A 193 27.28 2.84 -31.65
C GLN A 193 27.06 1.36 -31.96
N GLY A 194 26.45 1.04 -33.11
CA GLY A 194 25.99 -0.32 -33.43
C GLY A 194 24.79 -0.74 -32.61
N THR A 195 24.18 -1.86 -32.96
CA THR A 195 23.07 -2.44 -32.21
C THR A 195 23.62 -3.22 -31.00
N ALA A 196 23.90 -2.55 -29.89
CA ALA A 196 24.10 -3.26 -28.63
C ALA A 196 22.74 -3.77 -28.14
N GLU A 197 22.54 -5.08 -28.07
CA GLU A 197 21.40 -5.67 -27.37
C GLU A 197 21.54 -5.34 -25.87
N LEU A 198 20.84 -4.30 -25.45
CA LEU A 198 20.67 -4.02 -24.04
C LEU A 198 19.58 -4.95 -23.52
N GLY A 199 19.86 -5.57 -22.38
CA GLY A 199 18.89 -6.42 -21.70
C GLY A 199 17.62 -5.64 -21.31
N PRO A 200 16.62 -6.30 -20.75
CA PRO A 200 15.37 -5.66 -20.34
C PRO A 200 15.65 -4.49 -19.38
N PRO A 201 14.78 -3.46 -19.37
CA PRO A 201 14.93 -2.33 -18.46
C PRO A 201 15.08 -2.81 -17.02
N ARG A 202 16.09 -2.27 -16.33
CA ARG A 202 16.33 -2.63 -14.93
C ARG A 202 15.45 -1.77 -14.03
N ARG A 203 14.85 -2.41 -13.05
CA ARG A 203 14.13 -1.72 -12.00
C ARG A 203 15.06 -0.73 -11.28
N PRO A 204 14.65 0.52 -11.07
CA PRO A 204 15.45 1.48 -10.31
C PRO A 204 15.77 0.94 -8.91
N ASP A 205 16.98 1.17 -8.43
CA ASP A 205 17.35 0.90 -7.03
C ASP A 205 16.65 1.91 -6.11
N GLY A 206 15.30 1.91 -6.13
CA GLY A 206 14.44 2.95 -5.59
C GLY A 206 14.42 3.05 -4.07
N THR A 207 15.03 2.10 -3.37
CA THR A 207 15.17 2.18 -1.92
C THR A 207 16.63 1.92 -1.55
N ARG A 208 17.21 2.81 -0.75
CA ARG A 208 18.55 2.66 -0.14
C ARG A 208 18.59 1.51 0.89
N LEU A 209 17.60 0.64 0.91
CA LEU A 209 17.47 -0.45 1.87
C LEU A 209 18.17 -1.68 1.33
N GLN A 210 19.27 -2.07 1.96
CA GLN A 210 19.96 -3.33 1.71
C GLN A 210 19.07 -4.57 1.96
N THR A 211 17.88 -4.39 2.53
CA THR A 211 16.95 -5.44 2.92
C THR A 211 15.74 -5.55 2.00
N ARG A 212 15.73 -4.86 0.85
CA ARG A 212 14.59 -4.83 -0.08
C ARG A 212 14.17 -6.22 -0.54
N ASP A 213 15.10 -7.02 -1.02
CA ASP A 213 14.81 -8.36 -1.54
C ASP A 213 14.18 -9.25 -0.47
N ALA A 214 14.72 -9.21 0.75
CA ALA A 214 14.17 -9.96 1.89
C ALA A 214 12.77 -9.45 2.28
N TYR A 215 12.51 -8.16 2.19
CA TYR A 215 11.20 -7.58 2.42
C TYR A 215 10.17 -8.07 1.41
N GLU A 216 10.48 -7.98 0.13
CA GLU A 216 9.60 -8.41 -0.95
C GLU A 216 9.35 -9.93 -0.90
N GLU A 217 10.40 -10.72 -0.65
CA GLU A 217 10.26 -12.17 -0.47
C GLU A 217 9.31 -12.53 0.69
N LEU A 218 9.41 -11.84 1.83
CA LEU A 218 8.51 -12.04 2.97
C LEU A 218 7.07 -11.62 2.67
N CYS A 219 6.87 -10.59 1.83
CA CYS A 219 5.54 -10.17 1.40
C CYS A 219 4.89 -11.15 0.42
N GLN A 220 5.68 -11.78 -0.44
CA GLN A 220 5.22 -12.73 -1.46
C GLN A 220 4.97 -14.13 -0.88
N ARG A 221 5.60 -14.48 0.23
CA ARG A 221 5.36 -15.77 0.90
C ARG A 221 4.00 -15.76 1.58
N PRO A 222 3.17 -16.79 1.40
CA PRO A 222 2.04 -16.99 2.28
C PRO A 222 2.57 -17.07 3.72
N GLY A 223 1.91 -16.41 4.66
CA GLY A 223 2.34 -16.27 6.06
C GLY A 223 2.46 -17.59 6.84
N THR A 224 3.15 -18.55 6.27
CA THR A 224 3.50 -19.83 6.88
C THR A 224 4.69 -19.59 7.79
N GLN A 225 4.37 -19.40 9.03
CA GLN A 225 5.37 -19.49 10.07
C GLN A 225 5.83 -20.93 10.17
N HIS A 226 7.13 -21.14 10.28
CA HIS A 226 7.62 -22.45 10.64
C HIS A 226 7.17 -22.75 12.08
N PRO A 227 6.25 -23.69 12.30
CA PRO A 227 5.81 -24.02 13.65
C PRO A 227 7.02 -24.52 14.42
N THR A 228 7.46 -23.77 15.41
CA THR A 228 8.44 -24.26 16.35
C THR A 228 7.67 -25.12 17.35
N PRO A 229 8.01 -26.40 17.55
CA PRO A 229 7.24 -27.31 18.42
C PRO A 229 7.03 -26.83 19.86
N SER A 230 7.81 -25.85 20.29
CA SER A 230 7.75 -25.22 21.61
C SER A 230 6.77 -24.06 21.74
N LEU A 231 6.19 -23.57 20.62
CA LEU A 231 5.25 -22.46 20.64
C LEU A 231 3.85 -22.97 20.99
N ARG A 232 3.17 -22.28 21.89
CA ARG A 232 1.88 -22.69 22.44
C ARG A 232 0.87 -21.55 22.47
N CYS A 233 -0.40 -21.93 22.30
CA CYS A 233 -1.52 -21.09 22.69
C CYS A 233 -1.79 -21.28 24.18
N SER A 234 -2.04 -20.22 24.90
CA SER A 234 -2.34 -20.23 26.34
C SER A 234 -3.34 -19.15 26.68
N TYR A 235 -4.09 -19.42 27.75
CA TYR A 235 -4.86 -18.38 28.42
C TYR A 235 -3.93 -17.64 29.40
N GLU A 236 -3.88 -16.32 29.27
CA GLU A 236 -2.98 -15.46 30.04
C GLU A 236 -3.77 -14.51 30.93
N THR A 237 -3.47 -14.51 32.20
CA THR A 237 -4.03 -13.55 33.16
C THR A 237 -3.02 -12.49 33.56
N ASN A 238 -1.74 -12.72 33.32
CA ASN A 238 -0.62 -11.87 33.70
C ASN A 238 -0.71 -11.37 35.16
N GLY A 239 -1.32 -12.14 36.04
CA GLY A 239 -1.56 -11.74 37.44
C GLY A 239 -2.56 -10.58 37.62
N SER A 240 -3.23 -10.15 36.56
CA SER A 240 -4.19 -9.05 36.59
C SER A 240 -5.56 -9.54 37.03
N PRO A 241 -6.18 -8.96 38.09
CA PRO A 241 -7.56 -9.28 38.48
C PRO A 241 -8.56 -9.07 37.33
N TYR A 242 -8.31 -8.09 36.46
CA TYR A 242 -9.13 -7.79 35.30
C TYR A 242 -9.19 -8.97 34.31
N LEU A 243 -8.10 -9.74 34.17
CA LEU A 243 -8.03 -10.88 33.26
C LEU A 243 -8.40 -12.23 33.93
N LEU A 244 -8.66 -12.26 35.22
CA LEU A 244 -9.07 -13.51 35.89
C LEU A 244 -10.43 -13.99 35.39
N LEU A 245 -11.37 -13.08 35.13
CA LEU A 245 -12.71 -13.42 34.65
C LEU A 245 -12.74 -13.66 33.13
N GLN A 246 -11.85 -13.02 32.40
CA GLN A 246 -11.72 -13.14 30.94
C GLN A 246 -10.25 -13.16 30.54
N PRO A 247 -9.59 -14.33 30.66
CA PRO A 247 -8.19 -14.48 30.31
C PRO A 247 -7.93 -14.15 28.84
N ALA A 248 -6.81 -13.49 28.58
CA ALA A 248 -6.39 -13.19 27.22
C ALA A 248 -5.94 -14.47 26.50
N LYS A 249 -6.42 -14.69 25.28
CA LYS A 249 -6.02 -15.80 24.43
C LYS A 249 -4.72 -15.44 23.73
N ARG A 250 -3.60 -15.94 24.26
CA ARG A 250 -2.26 -15.65 23.75
C ARG A 250 -1.72 -16.80 22.90
N GLU A 251 -1.24 -16.45 21.73
CA GLU A 251 -0.43 -17.31 20.87
C GLU A 251 0.99 -16.76 20.79
N THR A 252 1.98 -17.51 21.21
CA THR A 252 3.38 -17.10 21.06
C THR A 252 3.85 -17.45 19.66
N VAL A 253 4.13 -16.45 18.86
CA VAL A 253 4.55 -16.60 17.45
C VAL A 253 6.05 -16.80 17.36
N ARG A 254 6.81 -16.07 18.19
CA ARG A 254 8.28 -16.13 18.20
C ARG A 254 8.84 -15.72 19.56
N LEU A 255 9.97 -16.31 19.90
CA LEU A 255 10.65 -16.00 21.17
C LEU A 255 11.74 -14.95 21.01
N ARG A 256 12.37 -14.87 19.82
CA ARG A 256 13.44 -13.89 19.52
C ARG A 256 13.29 -13.38 18.08
N PRO A 257 12.87 -12.12 17.86
CA PRO A 257 12.28 -11.23 18.89
C PRO A 257 11.02 -11.87 19.50
N TYR A 258 10.65 -11.42 20.69
CA TYR A 258 9.41 -11.89 21.30
C TYR A 258 8.22 -11.29 20.56
N VAL A 259 7.38 -12.14 19.98
CA VAL A 259 6.13 -11.75 19.30
C VAL A 259 5.01 -12.66 19.76
N ALA A 260 3.94 -12.08 20.24
CA ALA A 260 2.73 -12.76 20.65
C ALA A 260 1.49 -12.16 19.99
N LEU A 261 0.56 -13.01 19.60
CA LEU A 261 -0.77 -12.65 19.12
C LEU A 261 -1.76 -12.82 20.27
N TYR A 262 -2.60 -11.82 20.46
CA TYR A 262 -3.73 -11.85 21.37
C TYR A 262 -5.03 -11.93 20.58
N HIS A 263 -5.70 -13.07 20.64
CA HIS A 263 -6.95 -13.31 19.92
C HIS A 263 -8.14 -12.73 20.70
N ASP A 264 -9.19 -12.33 19.99
CA ASP A 264 -10.40 -11.70 20.55
C ASP A 264 -10.11 -10.48 21.46
N PHE A 265 -9.05 -9.74 21.11
CA PHE A 265 -8.55 -8.66 21.95
C PHE A 265 -9.42 -7.38 21.88
N VAL A 266 -9.98 -7.10 20.70
CA VAL A 266 -10.85 -5.95 20.43
C VAL A 266 -12.12 -6.44 19.75
N SER A 267 -13.27 -5.98 20.21
CA SER A 267 -14.55 -6.28 19.56
C SER A 267 -14.74 -5.46 18.28
N ASP A 268 -15.62 -5.92 17.38
CA ASP A 268 -15.96 -5.16 16.16
C ASP A 268 -16.51 -3.76 16.50
N ALA A 269 -17.34 -3.65 17.53
CA ALA A 269 -17.88 -2.38 17.97
C ALA A 269 -16.78 -1.41 18.43
N GLU A 270 -15.81 -1.88 19.24
CA GLU A 270 -14.66 -1.07 19.66
C GLU A 270 -13.80 -0.66 18.46
N ALA A 271 -13.55 -1.56 17.52
CA ALA A 271 -12.78 -1.25 16.31
C ALA A 271 -13.48 -0.18 15.45
N GLU A 272 -14.79 -0.29 15.24
CA GLU A 272 -15.56 0.71 14.49
C GLU A 272 -15.58 2.07 15.23
N THR A 273 -15.72 2.06 16.57
CA THR A 273 -15.65 3.28 17.39
C THR A 273 -14.29 3.97 17.23
N VAL A 274 -13.19 3.24 17.34
CA VAL A 274 -11.83 3.79 17.17
C VAL A 274 -11.63 4.36 15.77
N LYS A 275 -12.13 3.69 14.73
CA LYS A 275 -12.07 4.19 13.35
C LYS A 275 -12.90 5.46 13.16
N ALA A 276 -14.12 5.49 13.70
CA ALA A 276 -15.00 6.65 13.62
C ALA A 276 -14.41 7.88 14.33
N LEU A 277 -13.83 7.69 15.50
CA LEU A 277 -13.15 8.75 16.24
C LEU A 277 -11.93 9.30 15.51
N ALA A 278 -11.17 8.43 14.85
CA ALA A 278 -9.96 8.82 14.14
C ALA A 278 -10.24 9.47 12.77
N GLY A 279 -11.33 9.06 12.10
CA GLY A 279 -11.66 9.45 10.72
C GLY A 279 -11.48 10.93 10.41
N PRO A 280 -12.13 11.85 11.16
CA PRO A 280 -12.03 13.30 10.92
C PRO A 280 -10.63 13.89 11.12
N TRP A 281 -9.75 13.18 11.83
CA TRP A 281 -8.41 13.64 12.20
C TRP A 281 -7.29 12.97 11.39
N LEU A 282 -7.62 12.08 10.46
CA LEU A 282 -6.66 11.39 9.64
C LEU A 282 -5.95 12.36 8.68
N GLN A 283 -4.65 12.55 8.88
CA GLN A 283 -3.80 13.36 8.05
C GLN A 283 -2.63 12.54 7.50
N ARG A 284 -2.05 12.97 6.38
CA ARG A 284 -0.88 12.34 5.80
C ARG A 284 0.19 12.13 6.86
N SER A 285 0.60 10.87 7.07
CA SER A 285 1.59 10.53 8.06
C SER A 285 2.93 11.21 7.78
N VAL A 286 3.56 11.70 8.85
CA VAL A 286 4.89 12.30 8.79
C VAL A 286 5.89 11.41 9.51
N VAL A 287 7.14 11.53 9.16
CA VAL A 287 8.26 10.83 9.79
C VAL A 287 9.18 11.84 10.44
N ALA A 288 9.79 11.44 11.55
CA ALA A 288 10.81 12.25 12.20
C ALA A 288 12.12 12.18 11.40
N SER A 289 12.48 13.27 10.73
CA SER A 289 13.77 13.43 10.05
C SER A 289 14.61 14.48 10.79
N GLY A 290 15.42 14.03 11.75
CA GLY A 290 16.15 14.93 12.64
C GLY A 290 15.20 15.74 13.54
N GLU A 291 15.28 17.08 13.48
CA GLU A 291 14.41 18.00 14.25
C GLU A 291 13.09 18.34 13.54
N LYS A 292 12.92 17.95 12.27
CA LYS A 292 11.75 18.29 11.46
C LYS A 292 10.91 17.05 11.16
N GLN A 293 9.61 17.23 11.12
CA GLN A 293 8.68 16.23 10.59
C GLN A 293 8.48 16.48 9.09
N GLN A 294 8.60 15.44 8.28
CA GLN A 294 8.44 15.52 6.83
C GLN A 294 7.56 14.39 6.31
N LYS A 295 6.81 14.67 5.24
CA LYS A 295 6.16 13.62 4.45
C LYS A 295 7.26 12.80 3.76
N ALA A 296 7.15 11.49 3.77
CA ALA A 296 8.13 10.62 3.15
C ALA A 296 7.46 9.56 2.28
N GLU A 297 8.08 9.27 1.15
CA GLU A 297 7.61 8.24 0.21
C GLU A 297 7.68 6.83 0.81
N TYR A 298 8.58 6.60 1.75
CA TYR A 298 8.71 5.33 2.44
C TYR A 298 7.64 5.09 3.52
N ARG A 299 6.74 6.06 3.76
CA ARG A 299 5.58 5.92 4.63
C ARG A 299 4.33 6.48 3.97
N ILE A 300 3.58 5.62 3.29
CA ILE A 300 2.33 5.97 2.60
C ILE A 300 1.14 5.55 3.47
N SER A 301 0.70 6.46 4.31
CA SER A 301 -0.45 6.27 5.21
C SER A 301 -1.02 7.61 5.66
N LYS A 302 -2.25 7.59 6.20
CA LYS A 302 -2.82 8.68 7.00
C LYS A 302 -2.86 8.24 8.45
N SER A 303 -2.61 9.14 9.39
CA SER A 303 -2.64 8.83 10.83
C SER A 303 -3.33 9.90 11.65
N ALA A 304 -3.94 9.46 12.75
CA ALA A 304 -4.52 10.29 13.78
C ALA A 304 -4.05 9.79 15.15
N TRP A 305 -4.08 10.66 16.16
CA TRP A 305 -3.70 10.36 17.53
C TRP A 305 -4.89 10.54 18.44
N LEU A 306 -5.27 9.48 19.17
CA LEU A 306 -6.37 9.49 20.13
C LEU A 306 -5.81 9.45 21.55
N LYS A 307 -6.26 10.38 22.39
CA LYS A 307 -5.98 10.37 23.82
C LYS A 307 -6.92 9.38 24.52
N ASP A 308 -6.49 8.86 25.67
CA ASP A 308 -7.32 8.04 26.57
C ASP A 308 -8.64 8.73 26.97
N THR A 309 -8.64 10.06 27.00
CA THR A 309 -9.81 10.90 27.32
C THR A 309 -10.74 11.12 26.13
N ALA A 310 -10.40 10.65 24.93
CA ALA A 310 -11.22 10.88 23.72
C ALA A 310 -12.54 10.12 23.78
N ASP A 311 -12.53 8.91 24.31
CA ASP A 311 -13.72 8.06 24.44
C ASP A 311 -13.48 6.95 25.48
N PRO A 312 -14.53 6.50 26.21
CA PRO A 312 -14.42 5.37 27.13
C PRO A 312 -13.88 4.08 26.52
N ALA A 313 -14.11 3.84 25.21
CA ALA A 313 -13.57 2.67 24.49
C ALA A 313 -12.05 2.74 24.37
N VAL A 314 -11.47 3.91 24.12
CA VAL A 314 -10.01 4.11 24.07
C VAL A 314 -9.39 3.83 25.44
N ALA A 315 -9.99 4.40 26.51
CA ALA A 315 -9.53 4.16 27.88
C ALA A 315 -9.67 2.67 28.30
N ALA A 316 -10.71 1.98 27.86
CA ALA A 316 -10.89 0.54 28.11
C ALA A 316 -9.82 -0.28 27.35
N LEU A 317 -9.51 0.09 26.13
CA LEU A 317 -8.48 -0.56 25.32
C LEU A 317 -7.10 -0.41 25.96
N GLU A 318 -6.73 0.79 26.41
CA GLU A 318 -5.47 1.04 27.10
C GLU A 318 -5.35 0.23 28.42
N ARG A 319 -6.42 0.17 29.23
CA ARG A 319 -6.43 -0.70 30.42
C ARG A 319 -6.22 -2.17 30.08
N ARG A 320 -6.82 -2.66 28.98
CA ARG A 320 -6.65 -4.03 28.51
C ARG A 320 -5.20 -4.28 28.04
N ILE A 321 -4.60 -3.33 27.34
CA ILE A 321 -3.19 -3.39 26.93
C ILE A 321 -2.29 -3.44 28.17
N ALA A 322 -2.51 -2.58 29.15
CA ALA A 322 -1.76 -2.61 30.41
C ALA A 322 -1.88 -3.96 31.13
N ALA A 323 -3.09 -4.53 31.17
CA ALA A 323 -3.34 -5.81 31.82
C ALA A 323 -2.60 -6.98 31.16
N VAL A 324 -2.58 -7.06 29.82
CA VAL A 324 -1.92 -8.18 29.09
C VAL A 324 -0.41 -8.01 29.01
N THR A 325 0.09 -6.78 29.01
CA THR A 325 1.54 -6.51 28.90
C THR A 325 2.23 -6.38 30.25
N GLY A 326 1.52 -6.02 31.28
CA GLY A 326 2.09 -5.65 32.58
C GLY A 326 2.84 -4.32 32.56
N LEU A 327 2.69 -3.53 31.48
CA LEU A 327 3.39 -2.26 31.28
C LEU A 327 2.47 -1.08 31.59
N ASP A 328 3.05 0.03 32.07
CA ASP A 328 2.31 1.27 32.23
C ASP A 328 2.14 1.96 30.88
N VAL A 329 0.90 2.09 30.42
CA VAL A 329 0.54 2.71 29.15
C VAL A 329 0.02 4.13 29.27
N ARG A 330 0.06 4.71 30.49
CA ARG A 330 -0.33 6.10 30.70
C ARG A 330 0.80 7.06 30.31
N ALA A 331 0.42 8.27 29.95
CA ALA A 331 1.42 9.32 29.75
C ALA A 331 2.23 9.58 31.04
N PRO A 332 3.55 9.75 30.99
CA PRO A 332 4.42 9.85 29.83
C PRO A 332 5.04 8.51 29.37
N TYR A 333 4.64 7.36 29.93
CA TYR A 333 5.26 6.05 29.69
C TYR A 333 4.84 5.39 28.39
N ALA A 334 3.76 5.88 27.76
CA ALA A 334 3.36 5.49 26.42
C ALA A 334 2.98 6.72 25.59
N GLU A 335 3.06 6.57 24.28
CA GLU A 335 2.49 7.52 23.33
C GLU A 335 0.96 7.36 23.30
N TYR A 336 0.24 8.35 22.81
CA TYR A 336 -1.20 8.20 22.56
C TYR A 336 -1.46 7.12 21.51
N LEU A 337 -2.66 6.58 21.49
CA LEU A 337 -3.07 5.59 20.51
C LEU A 337 -3.02 6.18 19.10
N GLN A 338 -2.07 5.73 18.29
CA GLN A 338 -1.97 6.11 16.89
C GLN A 338 -2.86 5.23 16.03
N VAL A 339 -3.86 5.82 15.39
CA VAL A 339 -4.69 5.13 14.39
C VAL A 339 -4.11 5.43 13.02
N VAL A 340 -3.83 4.39 12.25
CA VAL A 340 -3.18 4.49 10.93
C VAL A 340 -4.08 3.86 9.88
N ASN A 341 -4.32 4.59 8.80
CA ASN A 341 -4.96 4.09 7.60
C ASN A 341 -3.93 4.07 6.46
N TYR A 342 -3.59 2.88 6.00
CA TYR A 342 -2.61 2.72 4.93
C TYR A 342 -3.21 2.95 3.54
N GLY A 343 -4.55 2.90 3.39
CA GLY A 343 -5.16 2.95 2.07
C GLY A 343 -4.77 1.73 1.20
N LEU A 344 -5.25 1.71 -0.04
CA LEU A 344 -4.90 0.67 -1.00
C LEU A 344 -3.48 0.91 -1.53
N GLY A 345 -2.64 -0.12 -1.50
CA GLY A 345 -1.22 -0.01 -1.86
C GLY A 345 -0.38 0.88 -0.94
N GLY A 346 -0.94 1.28 0.22
CA GLY A 346 -0.19 1.98 1.25
C GLY A 346 0.81 1.05 1.95
N HIS A 347 1.91 1.60 2.45
CA HIS A 347 2.96 0.84 3.10
C HIS A 347 3.76 1.70 4.08
N TYR A 348 4.56 1.02 4.87
CA TYR A 348 5.63 1.62 5.63
C TYR A 348 6.87 0.73 5.49
N GLU A 349 7.91 1.29 4.90
CA GLU A 349 9.16 0.56 4.66
C GLU A 349 9.84 0.11 5.95
N PRO A 350 10.80 -0.84 5.83
CA PRO A 350 11.60 -1.32 6.94
C PRO A 350 12.19 -0.21 7.81
N HIS A 351 11.87 -0.23 9.10
CA HIS A 351 12.35 0.76 10.05
C HIS A 351 12.48 0.18 11.47
N PHE A 352 13.21 0.86 12.32
CA PHE A 352 13.21 0.58 13.75
C PHE A 352 12.15 1.41 14.45
N ASP A 353 11.36 0.79 15.30
CA ASP A 353 10.41 1.50 16.14
C ASP A 353 11.10 2.30 17.25
N HIS A 354 12.21 1.78 17.77
CA HIS A 354 13.02 2.48 18.76
C HIS A 354 14.00 3.45 18.09
N ALA A 355 14.38 4.49 18.80
CA ALA A 355 15.42 5.40 18.33
C ALA A 355 16.77 4.72 18.32
N THR A 356 17.46 4.76 17.18
CA THR A 356 18.80 4.17 16.98
C THR A 356 19.91 5.19 17.14
N SER A 357 19.59 6.48 17.22
CA SER A 357 20.56 7.57 17.37
C SER A 357 20.32 8.37 18.64
N GLY A 358 21.34 8.63 19.41
CA GLY A 358 21.26 9.51 20.59
C GLY A 358 20.86 10.96 20.31
N LYS A 359 20.86 11.38 19.02
CA LYS A 359 20.35 12.68 18.57
C LYS A 359 18.83 12.69 18.39
N SER A 360 18.18 11.52 18.41
CA SER A 360 16.72 11.43 18.25
C SER A 360 15.99 12.16 19.39
N PRO A 361 14.93 12.90 19.11
CA PRO A 361 14.09 13.51 20.14
C PRO A 361 13.58 12.50 21.19
N LEU A 362 13.37 11.24 20.81
CA LEU A 362 12.95 10.16 21.72
C LEU A 362 13.96 9.91 22.85
N TYR A 363 15.26 10.06 22.61
CA TYR A 363 16.26 9.94 23.69
C TYR A 363 16.22 11.09 24.69
N ARG A 364 15.70 12.24 24.30
CA ARG A 364 15.57 13.42 25.17
C ARG A 364 14.29 13.39 26.00
N MET A 365 13.36 12.48 25.70
CA MET A 365 12.15 12.32 26.47
C MET A 365 12.45 11.70 27.83
N LYS A 366 11.83 12.20 28.89
CA LYS A 366 11.98 11.67 30.26
C LYS A 366 11.53 10.22 30.40
N SER A 367 10.66 9.77 29.52
CA SER A 367 10.11 8.41 29.44
C SER A 367 11.09 7.36 28.89
N GLY A 368 12.19 7.78 28.25
CA GLY A 368 13.15 6.87 27.63
C GLY A 368 12.78 6.45 26.21
N ASN A 369 13.42 5.38 25.71
CA ASN A 369 13.21 4.86 24.37
C ASN A 369 12.01 3.87 24.33
N ARG A 370 11.49 3.55 23.16
CA ARG A 370 10.43 2.58 22.96
C ARG A 370 10.93 1.17 23.21
N ILE A 371 10.27 0.43 24.08
CA ILE A 371 10.62 -0.95 24.47
C ILE A 371 9.63 -1.99 23.93
N ALA A 372 8.41 -1.59 23.67
CA ALA A 372 7.38 -2.47 23.13
C ALA A 372 6.45 -1.70 22.19
N THR A 373 5.91 -2.42 21.21
CA THR A 373 4.87 -1.93 20.30
C THR A 373 3.69 -2.90 20.37
N VAL A 374 2.51 -2.36 20.64
CA VAL A 374 1.24 -3.09 20.51
C VAL A 374 0.57 -2.62 19.24
N MET A 375 0.31 -3.55 18.32
CA MET A 375 -0.37 -3.28 17.05
C MET A 375 -1.72 -4.00 17.04
N ILE A 376 -2.77 -3.28 16.68
CA ILE A 376 -4.13 -3.79 16.63
C ILE A 376 -4.67 -3.59 15.22
N TYR A 377 -5.01 -4.65 14.53
CA TYR A 377 -5.64 -4.57 13.21
C TYR A 377 -7.14 -4.29 13.37
N LEU A 378 -7.59 -3.12 12.92
CA LEU A 378 -8.97 -2.66 13.03
C LEU A 378 -9.83 -3.05 11.81
N SER A 379 -9.21 -3.49 10.72
CA SER A 379 -9.88 -3.95 9.51
C SER A 379 -9.25 -5.24 8.97
N SER A 380 -10.04 -6.02 8.26
CA SER A 380 -9.53 -7.14 7.46
C SER A 380 -8.99 -6.62 6.13
N VAL A 381 -8.08 -7.37 5.53
CA VAL A 381 -7.63 -7.19 4.15
C VAL A 381 -7.83 -8.49 3.40
N GLU A 382 -8.19 -8.40 2.13
CA GLU A 382 -8.41 -9.59 1.31
C GLU A 382 -7.08 -10.23 0.88
N ALA A 383 -6.06 -9.41 0.68
CA ALA A 383 -4.70 -9.87 0.37
C ALA A 383 -3.65 -8.86 0.86
N GLY A 384 -2.49 -9.33 1.22
CA GLY A 384 -1.37 -8.50 1.67
C GLY A 384 -1.52 -8.00 3.11
N GLY A 385 -0.94 -6.83 3.40
CA GLY A 385 -1.05 -6.14 4.69
C GLY A 385 -0.26 -6.77 5.84
N SER A 386 0.53 -7.79 5.62
CA SER A 386 1.32 -8.47 6.65
C SER A 386 2.35 -7.55 7.30
N THR A 387 2.65 -7.79 8.57
CA THR A 387 3.81 -7.19 9.24
C THR A 387 5.02 -8.10 9.08
N ALA A 388 6.05 -7.61 8.39
CA ALA A 388 7.26 -8.36 8.10
C ALA A 388 8.38 -8.02 9.10
N PHE A 389 9.02 -9.04 9.65
CA PHE A 389 10.19 -8.93 10.54
C PHE A 389 11.44 -9.38 9.78
N ILE A 390 12.05 -8.46 9.05
CA ILE A 390 13.09 -8.73 8.05
C ILE A 390 14.27 -9.51 8.64
N TYR A 391 14.87 -9.03 9.71
CA TYR A 391 16.04 -9.70 10.33
C TYR A 391 15.69 -11.03 11.01
N ALA A 392 14.43 -11.23 11.34
CA ALA A 392 13.97 -12.46 11.93
C ALA A 392 13.40 -13.43 10.89
N ASN A 393 13.32 -13.00 9.63
CA ASN A 393 12.88 -13.76 8.47
C ASN A 393 11.51 -14.44 8.68
N PHE A 394 10.51 -13.65 9.10
CA PHE A 394 9.12 -14.09 9.18
C PHE A 394 8.16 -12.91 9.05
N SER A 395 6.91 -13.19 8.70
CA SER A 395 5.85 -12.21 8.64
C SER A 395 4.64 -12.67 9.44
N VAL A 396 3.85 -11.70 9.88
CA VAL A 396 2.58 -11.93 10.59
C VAL A 396 1.46 -11.38 9.71
N PRO A 397 0.53 -12.23 9.27
CA PRO A 397 -0.59 -11.80 8.44
C PRO A 397 -1.55 -10.90 9.23
N VAL A 398 -2.27 -10.05 8.50
CA VAL A 398 -3.38 -9.31 9.07
C VAL A 398 -4.55 -10.26 9.31
N VAL A 399 -4.85 -10.48 10.57
CA VAL A 399 -6.00 -11.29 10.97
C VAL A 399 -6.96 -10.39 11.74
N LYS A 400 -7.90 -9.74 11.03
CA LYS A 400 -9.14 -9.34 11.66
C LYS A 400 -10.10 -10.51 11.47
N VAL A 401 -10.41 -11.21 12.54
CA VAL A 401 -11.24 -12.40 12.43
C VAL A 401 -12.69 -12.03 12.18
N ARG A 402 -13.13 -12.38 10.99
CA ARG A 402 -14.54 -12.66 10.71
C ARG A 402 -14.65 -14.15 10.40
N GLY A 403 -15.49 -14.84 11.17
CA GLY A 403 -15.60 -16.27 11.13
C GLY A 403 -16.04 -16.86 9.78
N ASP A 404 -15.08 -17.10 8.90
CA ASP A 404 -15.17 -18.22 7.96
C ASP A 404 -14.20 -19.30 8.47
N PRO A 405 -14.73 -20.40 9.01
CA PRO A 405 -13.89 -21.52 9.48
C PRO A 405 -13.04 -22.14 8.37
N ARG A 406 -13.27 -21.81 7.11
CA ARG A 406 -12.56 -22.34 5.94
C ARG A 406 -11.26 -21.60 5.60
N GLN A 407 -11.00 -20.45 6.23
CA GLN A 407 -9.77 -19.69 6.06
C GLN A 407 -8.82 -19.76 7.27
N ALA A 408 -9.12 -20.56 8.28
CA ALA A 408 -8.20 -20.82 9.36
C ALA A 408 -7.09 -21.77 8.88
N PRO A 409 -5.81 -21.38 8.90
CA PRO A 409 -4.71 -22.26 8.50
C PRO A 409 -4.37 -23.33 9.56
N TRP A 410 -5.27 -23.62 10.48
CA TRP A 410 -5.02 -24.52 11.61
C TRP A 410 -5.92 -25.75 11.57
N PRO A 411 -5.38 -26.98 11.77
CA PRO A 411 -6.19 -28.16 11.88
C PRO A 411 -7.02 -28.08 13.15
N THR A 412 -8.34 -27.98 12.99
CA THR A 412 -9.30 -28.09 14.08
C THR A 412 -9.36 -29.52 14.55
N SER A 413 -8.61 -29.88 15.61
CA SER A 413 -8.97 -31.02 16.43
C SER A 413 -10.16 -30.61 17.30
N GLY A 414 -11.32 -31.14 16.92
CA GLY A 414 -12.61 -31.17 17.55
C GLY A 414 -12.84 -30.39 18.85
N SER A 415 -13.48 -29.21 18.70
CA SER A 415 -14.56 -28.80 19.62
C SER A 415 -15.28 -27.61 19.00
N THR A 416 -16.59 -27.71 18.88
CA THR A 416 -17.52 -26.67 18.48
C THR A 416 -17.51 -25.53 19.49
N SER A 417 -16.88 -24.40 19.13
CA SER A 417 -17.19 -23.11 19.75
C SER A 417 -16.99 -22.00 18.70
N THR A 418 -18.08 -21.31 18.42
CA THR A 418 -18.12 -20.09 17.61
C THR A 418 -17.35 -18.97 18.33
N GLY A 419 -16.04 -18.91 18.13
CA GLY A 419 -15.16 -17.87 18.68
C GLY A 419 -14.63 -16.98 17.58
N ARG A 420 -14.87 -15.67 17.68
CA ARG A 420 -14.28 -14.62 16.84
C ARG A 420 -12.95 -14.22 17.45
N SER A 421 -11.87 -14.21 16.66
CA SER A 421 -10.54 -13.90 17.17
C SER A 421 -9.95 -12.64 16.55
N PHE A 422 -9.28 -11.82 17.35
CA PHE A 422 -8.56 -10.61 16.96
C PHE A 422 -7.09 -10.76 17.32
N GLY A 423 -6.19 -10.29 16.47
CA GLY A 423 -4.78 -10.33 16.75
C GLY A 423 -4.24 -8.98 17.20
N SER A 424 -3.58 -8.92 18.33
CA SER A 424 -2.71 -7.82 18.71
C SER A 424 -1.30 -8.32 18.91
N HIS A 425 -0.31 -7.50 18.53
CA HIS A 425 1.08 -7.85 18.63
C HIS A 425 1.76 -7.06 19.74
N VAL A 426 2.54 -7.72 20.57
CA VAL A 426 3.48 -7.09 21.49
C VAL A 426 4.87 -7.56 21.09
N ALA A 427 5.67 -6.66 20.55
CA ALA A 427 7.06 -6.97 20.19
C ALA A 427 8.00 -6.01 20.92
N PRO A 428 8.96 -6.53 21.73
CA PRO A 428 10.10 -5.75 22.13
C PRO A 428 11.18 -5.84 21.05
N GLY A 429 11.69 -4.70 20.60
CA GLY A 429 12.88 -4.63 19.77
C GLY A 429 12.74 -4.56 18.28
N PRO A 430 13.74 -4.85 17.49
CA PRO A 430 14.02 -4.19 16.25
C PRO A 430 13.11 -4.58 15.08
N ARG A 431 12.64 -3.58 14.36
CA ARG A 431 12.01 -3.55 13.03
C ARG A 431 10.69 -4.30 12.86
N THR A 432 9.62 -3.57 12.73
CA THR A 432 8.31 -4.01 12.25
C THR A 432 7.95 -3.27 10.98
N GLU A 433 7.43 -3.99 10.01
CA GLU A 433 7.10 -3.47 8.69
C GLU A 433 5.74 -3.97 8.25
N ALA A 434 4.95 -3.08 7.65
CA ALA A 434 3.66 -3.43 7.08
C ALA A 434 3.75 -3.51 5.56
N ALA A 435 3.29 -4.60 5.01
CA ALA A 435 3.14 -4.78 3.57
C ALA A 435 1.87 -4.09 3.03
N PRO A 436 1.79 -3.80 1.72
CA PRO A 436 0.70 -3.02 1.14
C PRO A 436 -0.65 -3.74 1.19
N GLY A 437 -1.65 -3.03 1.62
CA GLY A 437 -3.07 -3.39 1.69
C GLY A 437 -3.83 -2.25 2.35
N SER A 438 -5.13 -2.05 2.06
CA SER A 438 -5.89 -1.05 2.79
C SER A 438 -6.10 -1.53 4.22
N ASN A 439 -5.32 -1.01 5.13
CA ASN A 439 -5.29 -1.48 6.49
C ASN A 439 -5.48 -0.33 7.47
N SER A 440 -6.51 -0.41 8.31
CA SER A 440 -6.63 0.46 9.48
C SER A 440 -6.10 -0.31 10.69
N ALA A 441 -5.05 0.21 11.30
CA ALA A 441 -4.45 -0.34 12.50
C ALA A 441 -4.39 0.72 13.58
N ALA A 442 -4.58 0.33 14.82
CA ALA A 442 -4.26 1.14 15.98
C ALA A 442 -2.93 0.68 16.56
N ARG A 443 -2.08 1.63 16.92
CA ARG A 443 -0.76 1.37 17.43
C ARG A 443 -0.51 2.15 18.70
N LEU A 444 -0.04 1.47 19.71
CA LEU A 444 0.42 2.04 20.98
C LEU A 444 1.92 1.70 21.15
N GLN A 445 2.74 2.72 21.34
CA GLN A 445 4.16 2.53 21.61
C GLN A 445 4.44 2.83 23.09
N ILE A 446 5.06 1.85 23.75
CA ILE A 446 5.35 1.88 25.17
C ILE A 446 6.83 2.17 25.34
N GLN A 447 7.15 3.11 26.25
CA GLN A 447 8.51 3.58 26.51
C GLN A 447 8.99 3.01 27.84
N GLY A 448 10.29 2.74 27.92
CA GLY A 448 10.95 2.28 29.13
C GLY A 448 12.29 2.99 29.34
N LYS A 449 12.68 3.15 30.59
CA LYS A 449 13.99 3.67 30.98
C LYS A 449 15.06 2.59 30.84
#